data_2b0c70894a9941d8b750185ab929cc73
#
_entry.id   2b0c70894a9941d8b750185ab929cc73
#
_cell.length_a   1.000
_cell.length_b   1.000
_cell.length_c   1.000
_cell.angle_alpha   90.00
_cell.angle_beta   90.00
_cell.angle_gamma   90.00
#
_symmetry.space_group_name_H-M   'P 1'
#
loop_
_entity.id
_entity.type
_entity.pdbx_description
1 polymer ?
#
loop_
_entity_poly.entity_id
_entity_poly.type
_entity_poly.pdbx_seq_one_letter_code
_entity_poly.pdbx_strand_id
1 'polypeptide(L)'
;MKDTFSKEWLVTNGLGGYASGTPSGANTRCYHGLLIAAFSPPVDRKILVAKIEERVKFSQNEFELSANQYPGVIHPQGFQYLTNFEATPFPKWKYATKNWQLEKRLCMLQNSNTTVLEYKNTGSRNISLDLTPLYSFADFHSNFSENDFTDFYSEFRRNSLKTYPHYASRPLFTSWNIGEFTEARAWYKNIQLPKEEERGLNFTTDYYRIGHLYCELWPGEKLFLIFSAEKNFSAADAEKIFAAERKRWNDLRKGTKNLFFKDLLAAGNQFVVQRKSTHSLSILAGYHWFSDWGRDTMIAMRGLCIAPGKKEISKAILTTFLENISEGMLPNRFPDHSEDMPEFNNIDGSLWLFVAMYEYYKKFGDKAFIKKHLNRLQRILIAHLQGTRFNIHVTPEGFLYGGEEGMQLTWMDA
;
A
#
# COMPACT_ATOMS: atom_id res chain seq x y z
N MET A 1 -16.89 -13.36 -15.02
CA MET A 1 -15.75 -14.16 -14.53
C MET A 1 -14.39 -13.51 -14.81
N LYS A 2 -14.03 -13.18 -16.07
CA LYS A 2 -12.72 -12.52 -16.36
C LYS A 2 -12.46 -11.24 -15.57
N ASP A 3 -13.49 -10.51 -15.22
CA ASP A 3 -13.41 -9.20 -14.54
C ASP A 3 -12.96 -9.28 -13.06
N THR A 4 -13.16 -10.42 -12.38
CA THR A 4 -12.76 -10.59 -10.97
C THR A 4 -11.27 -10.87 -10.76
N PHE A 5 -10.55 -11.27 -11.80
CA PHE A 5 -9.09 -11.47 -11.80
C PHE A 5 -8.32 -10.26 -12.34
N SER A 6 -8.95 -9.44 -13.19
CA SER A 6 -8.31 -8.29 -13.82
C SER A 6 -8.48 -6.99 -13.05
N LYS A 7 -9.56 -6.86 -12.27
CA LYS A 7 -9.76 -5.72 -11.36
C LYS A 7 -8.88 -5.87 -10.12
N GLU A 8 -8.38 -4.75 -9.65
CA GLU A 8 -7.58 -4.66 -8.44
C GLU A 8 -8.19 -3.68 -7.46
N TRP A 9 -7.98 -3.93 -6.19
CA TRP A 9 -8.34 -3.01 -5.12
C TRP A 9 -7.10 -2.63 -4.31
N LEU A 10 -7.12 -1.43 -3.70
CA LEU A 10 -6.04 -0.89 -2.91
C LEU A 10 -6.60 -0.17 -1.68
N VAL A 11 -5.99 -0.44 -0.51
CA VAL A 11 -6.18 0.31 0.74
C VAL A 11 -4.83 0.68 1.28
N THR A 12 -4.66 1.90 1.77
CA THR A 12 -3.37 2.44 2.22
C THR A 12 -3.45 2.97 3.64
N ASN A 13 -2.30 3.05 4.31
CA ASN A 13 -2.22 3.46 5.70
C ASN A 13 -1.55 4.84 5.94
N GLY A 14 -1.15 5.55 4.87
CA GLY A 14 -0.43 6.84 4.98
C GLY A 14 1.04 6.74 5.41
N LEU A 15 1.56 5.52 5.55
CA LEU A 15 2.98 5.25 5.83
C LEU A 15 3.72 4.67 4.60
N GLY A 16 3.04 4.50 3.45
CA GLY A 16 3.55 3.74 2.32
C GLY A 16 3.23 2.25 2.39
N GLY A 17 2.77 1.75 3.54
CA GLY A 17 2.19 0.42 3.67
C GLY A 17 0.79 0.35 3.06
N TYR A 18 0.40 -0.84 2.61
CA TYR A 18 -0.88 -1.03 1.93
C TYR A 18 -1.37 -2.47 1.98
N ALA A 19 -2.64 -2.66 1.62
CA ALA A 19 -3.23 -3.93 1.26
C ALA A 19 -3.78 -3.84 -0.16
N SER A 20 -3.57 -4.86 -0.98
CA SER A 20 -4.01 -4.91 -2.37
C SER A 20 -4.23 -6.34 -2.83
N GLY A 21 -5.11 -6.53 -3.79
CA GLY A 21 -5.41 -7.83 -4.38
C GLY A 21 -6.52 -7.73 -5.41
N THR A 22 -7.05 -8.88 -5.81
CA THR A 22 -8.17 -8.97 -6.75
C THR A 22 -9.49 -9.32 -6.05
N PRO A 23 -10.65 -9.01 -6.64
CA PRO A 23 -11.93 -9.46 -6.10
C PRO A 23 -12.07 -10.98 -6.01
N SER A 24 -11.37 -11.73 -6.88
CA SER A 24 -11.39 -13.21 -6.85
C SER A 24 -10.66 -13.80 -5.64
N GLY A 25 -9.82 -13.00 -4.94
CA GLY A 25 -8.93 -13.46 -3.88
C GLY A 25 -7.61 -14.07 -4.37
N ALA A 26 -7.42 -14.17 -5.69
CA ALA A 26 -6.13 -14.57 -6.26
C ALA A 26 -5.14 -13.40 -6.24
N ASN A 27 -3.92 -13.65 -5.81
CA ASN A 27 -2.82 -12.74 -6.03
C ASN A 27 -2.33 -12.90 -7.47
N THR A 28 -2.30 -11.80 -8.23
CA THR A 28 -1.85 -11.80 -9.64
C THR A 28 -0.55 -11.06 -9.83
N ARG A 29 -0.08 -10.36 -8.77
CA ARG A 29 1.19 -9.62 -8.72
C ARG A 29 1.98 -9.99 -7.48
N CYS A 30 3.29 -9.89 -7.54
CA CYS A 30 4.15 -9.96 -6.34
C CYS A 30 3.81 -8.86 -5.32
N TYR A 31 3.21 -7.78 -5.75
CA TYR A 31 2.76 -6.64 -4.95
C TYR A 31 1.41 -6.83 -4.24
N HIS A 32 0.74 -7.96 -4.42
CA HIS A 32 -0.52 -8.24 -3.74
C HIS A 32 -0.28 -8.81 -2.34
N GLY A 33 -1.08 -8.36 -1.38
CA GLY A 33 -1.05 -8.85 -0.01
C GLY A 33 -2.08 -8.15 0.86
N LEU A 34 -2.39 -8.77 1.99
CA LEU A 34 -3.31 -8.21 2.99
C LEU A 34 -2.59 -7.29 3.98
N LEU A 35 -1.27 -7.44 4.13
CA LEU A 35 -0.42 -6.50 4.87
C LEU A 35 0.95 -6.42 4.21
N ILE A 36 1.17 -5.35 3.48
CA ILE A 36 2.49 -4.90 3.05
C ILE A 36 2.88 -3.74 3.98
N ALA A 37 3.86 -3.98 4.85
CA ALA A 37 4.27 -3.03 5.88
C ALA A 37 5.47 -2.20 5.41
N ALA A 38 5.42 -0.88 5.63
CA ALA A 38 6.56 0.02 5.42
C ALA A 38 7.31 0.18 6.75
N PHE A 39 8.48 -0.43 6.91
CA PHE A 39 9.26 -0.38 8.15
C PHE A 39 10.06 0.90 8.32
N SER A 40 10.35 1.57 7.22
CA SER A 40 10.97 2.91 7.19
C SER A 40 10.13 3.84 6.29
N PRO A 41 8.95 4.27 6.75
CA PRO A 41 7.99 5.02 5.91
C PRO A 41 8.64 6.09 5.01
N PRO A 42 8.30 6.13 3.71
CA PRO A 42 7.35 5.28 2.99
C PRO A 42 7.96 4.04 2.31
N VAL A 43 9.19 3.71 2.63
CA VAL A 43 10.05 2.69 2.01
C VAL A 43 10.30 1.50 2.96
N ASP A 44 11.22 0.59 2.60
CA ASP A 44 11.46 -0.68 3.28
C ASP A 44 10.14 -1.46 3.45
N ARG A 45 9.48 -1.69 2.31
CA ARG A 45 8.18 -2.37 2.25
C ARG A 45 8.36 -3.88 2.16
N LYS A 46 7.72 -4.62 3.07
CA LYS A 46 7.75 -6.08 3.09
C LYS A 46 6.35 -6.66 3.14
N ILE A 47 6.14 -7.72 2.38
CA ILE A 47 4.90 -8.50 2.42
C ILE A 47 4.97 -9.38 3.65
N LEU A 48 4.04 -9.18 4.59
CA LEU A 48 3.95 -9.97 5.82
C LEU A 48 2.80 -10.97 5.80
N VAL A 49 1.65 -10.56 5.25
CA VAL A 49 0.49 -11.41 5.06
C VAL A 49 0.09 -11.35 3.60
N ALA A 50 0.26 -12.44 2.89
CA ALA A 50 -0.01 -12.50 1.47
C ALA A 50 -1.52 -12.59 1.19
N LYS A 51 -2.20 -13.52 1.85
CA LYS A 51 -3.64 -13.76 1.70
C LYS A 51 -4.17 -14.64 2.82
N ILE A 52 -5.46 -14.96 2.77
CA ILE A 52 -6.11 -15.96 3.60
C ILE A 52 -6.80 -16.95 2.69
N GLU A 53 -6.58 -18.25 2.91
CA GLU A 53 -7.43 -19.29 2.36
C GLU A 53 -8.65 -19.42 3.28
N GLU A 54 -9.83 -19.29 2.71
CA GLU A 54 -11.10 -19.17 3.41
C GLU A 54 -12.01 -20.32 3.03
N ARG A 55 -12.59 -21.00 4.03
CA ARG A 55 -13.51 -22.10 3.82
C ARG A 55 -14.75 -21.93 4.71
N VAL A 56 -15.92 -21.98 4.11
CA VAL A 56 -17.20 -22.06 4.81
C VAL A 56 -17.62 -23.52 4.88
N LYS A 57 -17.99 -23.99 6.08
CA LYS A 57 -18.65 -25.28 6.28
C LYS A 57 -20.11 -25.03 6.62
N PHE A 58 -20.97 -25.71 5.90
CA PHE A 58 -22.41 -25.65 6.12
C PHE A 58 -23.01 -27.07 5.99
N SER A 59 -23.57 -27.59 7.08
CA SER A 59 -23.95 -28.98 7.18
C SER A 59 -22.75 -29.90 6.92
N GLN A 60 -22.84 -30.82 5.97
CA GLN A 60 -21.72 -31.70 5.59
C GLN A 60 -20.90 -31.19 4.38
N ASN A 61 -21.19 -29.99 3.88
CA ASN A 61 -20.53 -29.46 2.70
C ASN A 61 -19.50 -28.40 3.08
N GLU A 62 -18.41 -28.37 2.33
CA GLU A 62 -17.35 -27.39 2.43
C GLU A 62 -17.32 -26.53 1.14
N PHE A 63 -17.11 -25.23 1.30
CA PHE A 63 -17.08 -24.23 0.24
C PHE A 63 -15.82 -23.40 0.38
N GLU A 64 -14.85 -23.62 -0.48
CA GLU A 64 -13.61 -22.83 -0.53
C GLU A 64 -13.88 -21.51 -1.25
N LEU A 65 -13.52 -20.38 -0.61
CA LEU A 65 -13.81 -19.03 -1.12
C LEU A 65 -12.62 -18.36 -1.80
N SER A 66 -11.45 -18.92 -1.65
CA SER A 66 -10.20 -18.40 -2.20
C SER A 66 -10.00 -18.77 -3.67
N ALA A 67 -8.99 -18.22 -4.29
CA ALA A 67 -8.48 -18.63 -5.59
C ALA A 67 -6.96 -18.45 -5.65
N ASN A 68 -6.28 -19.39 -6.30
CA ASN A 68 -4.86 -19.31 -6.65
C ASN A 68 -4.67 -19.80 -8.08
N GLN A 69 -3.76 -19.14 -8.79
CA GLN A 69 -3.29 -19.65 -10.07
C GLN A 69 -2.13 -20.62 -9.79
N TYR A 70 -2.25 -21.86 -10.25
CA TYR A 70 -1.19 -22.85 -10.31
C TYR A 70 -0.88 -23.20 -11.76
N PRO A 71 0.20 -23.94 -12.06
CA PRO A 71 0.47 -24.39 -13.43
C PRO A 71 -0.72 -25.10 -14.07
N GLY A 72 -1.33 -24.45 -15.06
CA GLY A 72 -2.46 -24.98 -15.82
C GLY A 72 -3.81 -25.01 -15.13
N VAL A 73 -3.96 -24.56 -13.85
CA VAL A 73 -5.21 -24.63 -13.13
C VAL A 73 -5.39 -23.48 -12.14
N ILE A 74 -6.65 -23.04 -11.98
CA ILE A 74 -7.05 -22.16 -10.87
C ILE A 74 -7.71 -23.02 -9.80
N HIS A 75 -7.13 -23.07 -8.61
CA HIS A 75 -7.66 -23.82 -7.47
C HIS A 75 -7.35 -23.12 -6.14
N PRO A 76 -8.33 -23.05 -5.20
CA PRO A 76 -9.76 -23.32 -5.44
C PRO A 76 -10.42 -22.28 -6.37
N GLN A 77 -11.72 -22.44 -6.63
CA GLN A 77 -12.48 -21.55 -7.51
C GLN A 77 -13.56 -20.79 -6.72
N GLY A 78 -13.17 -20.20 -5.59
CA GLY A 78 -14.08 -19.54 -4.67
C GLY A 78 -14.85 -18.34 -5.24
N PHE A 79 -14.33 -17.74 -6.30
CA PHE A 79 -15.00 -16.65 -7.04
C PHE A 79 -16.37 -17.04 -7.59
N GLN A 80 -16.67 -18.33 -7.75
CA GLN A 80 -18.01 -18.81 -8.15
C GLN A 80 -19.10 -18.52 -7.10
N TYR A 81 -18.72 -18.36 -5.83
CA TYR A 81 -19.63 -17.99 -4.73
C TYR A 81 -19.68 -16.47 -4.50
N LEU A 82 -18.83 -15.69 -5.15
CA LEU A 82 -18.81 -14.24 -5.04
C LEU A 82 -20.00 -13.63 -5.77
N THR A 83 -20.93 -13.05 -5.03
CA THR A 83 -22.14 -12.42 -5.57
C THR A 83 -21.99 -10.91 -5.74
N ASN A 84 -21.16 -10.26 -4.95
CA ASN A 84 -20.87 -8.83 -5.06
C ASN A 84 -19.49 -8.47 -4.52
N PHE A 85 -18.90 -7.44 -5.13
CA PHE A 85 -17.67 -6.80 -4.64
C PHE A 85 -17.79 -5.28 -4.73
N GLU A 86 -17.45 -4.61 -3.64
CA GLU A 86 -17.36 -3.14 -3.54
C GLU A 86 -15.95 -2.76 -3.08
N ALA A 87 -15.27 -1.85 -3.80
CA ALA A 87 -13.92 -1.42 -3.43
C ALA A 87 -13.90 -0.29 -2.40
N THR A 88 -14.94 0.50 -2.31
CA THR A 88 -15.02 1.73 -1.49
C THR A 88 -16.24 1.73 -0.57
N PRO A 89 -16.16 2.32 0.63
CA PRO A 89 -14.99 2.92 1.29
C PRO A 89 -13.95 1.91 1.73
N PHE A 90 -14.31 0.64 1.82
CA PHE A 90 -13.47 -0.51 2.16
C PHE A 90 -13.77 -1.65 1.19
N PRO A 91 -12.76 -2.43 0.76
CA PRO A 91 -12.99 -3.65 0.03
C PRO A 91 -13.97 -4.54 0.80
N LYS A 92 -15.05 -4.90 0.15
CA LYS A 92 -16.13 -5.70 0.71
C LYS A 92 -16.58 -6.77 -0.29
N TRP A 93 -16.55 -8.00 0.15
CA TRP A 93 -16.98 -9.18 -0.60
C TRP A 93 -18.28 -9.72 -0.01
N LYS A 94 -19.19 -10.15 -0.85
CA LYS A 94 -20.37 -10.92 -0.46
C LYS A 94 -20.33 -12.26 -1.15
N TYR A 95 -20.25 -13.29 -0.36
CA TYR A 95 -20.31 -14.67 -0.81
C TYR A 95 -21.66 -15.28 -0.41
N ALA A 96 -22.26 -16.04 -1.31
CA ALA A 96 -23.54 -16.69 -1.01
C ALA A 96 -23.79 -17.95 -1.83
N THR A 97 -24.56 -18.83 -1.21
CA THR A 97 -25.31 -19.89 -1.88
C THR A 97 -26.81 -19.75 -1.52
N LYS A 98 -27.65 -20.71 -1.92
CA LYS A 98 -29.02 -20.73 -1.46
C LYS A 98 -29.18 -20.93 0.06
N ASN A 99 -28.14 -21.45 0.72
CA ASN A 99 -28.20 -21.93 2.10
C ASN A 99 -27.48 -21.07 3.11
N TRP A 100 -26.43 -20.31 2.70
CA TRP A 100 -25.62 -19.48 3.56
C TRP A 100 -25.18 -18.20 2.86
N GLN A 101 -24.84 -17.18 3.65
CA GLN A 101 -24.33 -15.91 3.20
C GLN A 101 -23.23 -15.42 4.14
N LEU A 102 -22.11 -14.96 3.57
CA LEU A 102 -20.98 -14.39 4.30
C LEU A 102 -20.59 -13.05 3.69
N GLU A 103 -20.42 -12.05 4.52
CA GLU A 103 -19.80 -10.77 4.14
C GLU A 103 -18.39 -10.70 4.74
N LYS A 104 -17.41 -10.36 3.91
CA LYS A 104 -16.04 -10.04 4.31
C LYS A 104 -15.77 -8.59 3.99
N ARG A 105 -15.07 -7.85 4.87
CA ARG A 105 -14.54 -6.51 4.57
C ARG A 105 -13.19 -6.31 5.20
N LEU A 106 -12.41 -5.35 4.65
CA LEU A 106 -11.05 -5.06 5.07
C LEU A 106 -10.86 -3.55 5.19
N CYS A 107 -10.14 -3.10 6.21
CA CYS A 107 -9.57 -1.76 6.26
C CYS A 107 -8.13 -1.79 6.79
N MET A 108 -7.37 -0.72 6.55
CA MET A 108 -6.09 -0.47 7.22
C MET A 108 -6.25 0.71 8.17
N LEU A 109 -5.60 0.62 9.32
CA LEU A 109 -5.53 1.70 10.28
C LEU A 109 -4.56 2.78 9.80
N GLN A 110 -5.03 4.02 9.69
CA GLN A 110 -4.21 5.16 9.30
C GLN A 110 -3.01 5.33 10.26
N ASN A 111 -1.84 5.62 9.70
CA ASN A 111 -0.56 5.77 10.40
C ASN A 111 -0.12 4.54 11.21
N SER A 112 -0.52 3.36 10.76
CA SER A 112 -0.10 2.08 11.37
C SER A 112 -0.02 0.99 10.31
N ASN A 113 1.02 0.14 10.39
CA ASN A 113 1.11 -1.06 9.57
C ASN A 113 0.18 -2.16 10.14
N THR A 114 -1.12 -1.89 10.08
CA THR A 114 -2.17 -2.72 10.67
C THR A 114 -3.34 -2.88 9.73
N THR A 115 -3.71 -4.12 9.43
CA THR A 115 -4.88 -4.50 8.62
C THR A 115 -5.90 -5.18 9.50
N VAL A 116 -7.17 -4.79 9.36
CA VAL A 116 -8.31 -5.35 10.08
C VAL A 116 -9.27 -5.96 9.08
N LEU A 117 -9.62 -7.23 9.29
CA LEU A 117 -10.65 -7.94 8.54
C LEU A 117 -11.85 -8.21 9.45
N GLU A 118 -13.03 -8.14 8.86
CA GLU A 118 -14.30 -8.58 9.45
C GLU A 118 -14.94 -9.62 8.55
N TYR A 119 -15.36 -10.72 9.15
CA TYR A 119 -16.24 -11.72 8.53
C TYR A 119 -17.55 -11.71 9.29
N LYS A 120 -18.66 -11.55 8.58
CA LYS A 120 -20.01 -11.50 9.17
C LYS A 120 -20.90 -12.53 8.51
N ASN A 121 -21.50 -13.38 9.30
CA ASN A 121 -22.60 -14.23 8.82
C ASN A 121 -23.84 -13.34 8.60
N THR A 122 -24.23 -13.15 7.33
CA THR A 122 -25.41 -12.37 6.94
C THR A 122 -26.59 -13.25 6.56
N GLY A 123 -26.42 -14.57 6.63
CA GLY A 123 -27.48 -15.56 6.43
C GLY A 123 -28.36 -15.76 7.66
N SER A 124 -29.34 -16.64 7.53
CA SER A 124 -30.31 -16.98 8.58
C SER A 124 -29.95 -18.24 9.38
N ARG A 125 -28.85 -18.92 9.02
CA ARG A 125 -28.39 -20.15 9.66
C ARG A 125 -26.94 -19.99 10.10
N ASN A 126 -26.50 -20.75 11.12
CA ASN A 126 -25.10 -20.81 11.53
C ASN A 126 -24.24 -21.44 10.43
N ILE A 127 -23.02 -20.98 10.34
CA ILE A 127 -21.95 -21.50 9.48
C ILE A 127 -20.68 -21.68 10.31
N SER A 128 -19.84 -22.62 9.92
CA SER A 128 -18.47 -22.67 10.44
C SER A 128 -17.53 -22.03 9.42
N LEU A 129 -16.56 -21.29 9.90
CA LEU A 129 -15.54 -20.62 9.10
C LEU A 129 -14.17 -21.14 9.49
N ASP A 130 -13.40 -21.57 8.50
CA ASP A 130 -12.01 -22.01 8.65
C ASP A 130 -11.13 -21.07 7.82
N LEU A 131 -10.27 -20.33 8.49
CA LEU A 131 -9.37 -19.33 7.92
C LEU A 131 -7.93 -19.76 8.04
N THR A 132 -7.23 -19.85 6.94
CA THR A 132 -5.80 -20.17 6.87
C THR A 132 -5.02 -18.96 6.37
N PRO A 133 -4.47 -18.12 7.26
CA PRO A 133 -3.59 -17.04 6.86
C PRO A 133 -2.31 -17.60 6.23
N LEU A 134 -1.92 -17.03 5.09
CA LEU A 134 -0.68 -17.33 4.39
C LEU A 134 0.28 -16.15 4.53
N TYR A 135 1.44 -16.43 5.09
CA TYR A 135 2.47 -15.48 5.45
C TYR A 135 3.58 -15.45 4.41
N SER A 136 4.26 -14.33 4.35
CA SER A 136 5.46 -14.10 3.54
C SER A 136 6.45 -13.25 4.33
N PHE A 137 7.68 -13.15 3.86
CA PHE A 137 8.66 -12.18 4.34
C PHE A 137 9.55 -11.71 3.19
N ALA A 138 8.93 -11.42 2.07
CA ALA A 138 9.62 -10.91 0.90
C ALA A 138 9.70 -9.37 0.93
N ASP A 139 10.77 -8.83 0.34
CA ASP A 139 10.72 -7.47 -0.19
C ASP A 139 9.57 -7.37 -1.19
N PHE A 140 8.85 -6.25 -1.20
CA PHE A 140 7.64 -6.13 -2.02
C PHE A 140 7.92 -6.14 -3.55
N HIS A 141 9.18 -5.97 -3.97
CA HIS A 141 9.63 -6.14 -5.35
C HIS A 141 10.04 -7.57 -5.68
N SER A 142 9.99 -8.49 -4.73
CA SER A 142 10.50 -9.84 -4.88
C SER A 142 9.43 -10.89 -4.65
N ASN A 143 9.59 -12.04 -5.29
CA ASN A 143 8.83 -13.22 -4.97
C ASN A 143 9.44 -13.91 -3.74
N PHE A 144 8.61 -14.63 -2.99
CA PHE A 144 9.03 -15.42 -1.84
C PHE A 144 9.14 -16.89 -2.24
N SER A 145 10.15 -17.56 -1.74
CA SER A 145 10.33 -19.01 -1.96
C SER A 145 10.67 -19.70 -0.67
N GLU A 146 10.32 -20.96 -0.55
CA GLU A 146 10.76 -21.82 0.57
C GLU A 146 12.26 -21.72 0.75
N ASN A 147 12.69 -21.54 2.00
CA ASN A 147 14.09 -21.40 2.37
C ASN A 147 14.30 -21.81 3.83
N ASP A 148 15.56 -22.07 4.21
CA ASP A 148 15.93 -22.52 5.54
C ASP A 148 16.07 -21.40 6.58
N PHE A 149 15.93 -20.12 6.17
CA PHE A 149 16.12 -18.96 7.04
C PHE A 149 14.82 -18.45 7.66
N THR A 150 13.68 -18.75 7.07
CA THR A 150 12.37 -18.32 7.54
C THR A 150 11.59 -19.49 8.10
N ASP A 151 11.58 -19.60 9.42
CA ASP A 151 10.90 -20.66 10.17
C ASP A 151 9.54 -20.23 10.73
N PHE A 152 9.24 -18.92 10.65
CA PHE A 152 8.04 -18.32 11.21
C PHE A 152 7.78 -18.73 12.65
N TYR A 153 8.84 -18.70 13.48
CA TYR A 153 8.71 -18.97 14.91
C TYR A 153 7.55 -18.18 15.52
N SER A 154 6.72 -18.83 16.33
CA SER A 154 5.48 -18.26 16.80
C SER A 154 5.21 -18.51 18.26
N GLU A 155 4.84 -17.46 18.98
CA GLU A 155 4.37 -17.48 20.36
C GLU A 155 2.84 -17.41 20.37
N PHE A 156 2.20 -18.47 20.87
CA PHE A 156 0.74 -18.56 20.92
C PHE A 156 0.20 -18.04 22.25
N ARG A 157 -0.91 -17.30 22.20
CA ARG A 157 -1.72 -16.90 23.35
C ARG A 157 -3.19 -17.16 23.03
N ARG A 158 -4.07 -17.06 24.03
CA ARG A 158 -5.49 -17.45 23.88
C ARG A 158 -6.14 -16.97 22.59
N ASN A 159 -5.99 -15.70 22.23
CA ASN A 159 -6.64 -15.08 21.04
C ASN A 159 -5.64 -14.27 20.24
N SER A 160 -4.38 -14.63 20.28
CA SER A 160 -3.35 -13.94 19.51
C SER A 160 -2.13 -14.81 19.27
N LEU A 161 -1.41 -14.45 18.24
CA LEU A 161 -0.20 -15.07 17.77
C LEU A 161 0.82 -13.98 17.52
N LYS A 162 2.04 -14.15 18.03
CA LYS A 162 3.18 -13.29 17.72
C LYS A 162 4.17 -14.11 16.93
N THR A 163 4.40 -13.71 15.68
CA THR A 163 5.22 -14.46 14.73
C THR A 163 6.46 -13.68 14.36
N TYR A 164 7.62 -14.36 14.34
CA TYR A 164 8.86 -13.85 13.82
C TYR A 164 9.19 -14.61 12.53
N PRO A 165 9.17 -13.97 11.35
CA PRO A 165 9.58 -14.64 10.11
C PRO A 165 10.95 -15.31 10.20
N HIS A 166 11.91 -14.67 10.85
CA HIS A 166 13.18 -15.23 11.32
C HIS A 166 13.60 -14.58 12.65
N TYR A 167 14.54 -15.13 13.37
CA TYR A 167 14.90 -14.73 14.74
C TYR A 167 15.26 -13.25 14.91
N ALA A 168 15.84 -12.61 13.90
CA ALA A 168 16.22 -11.18 13.93
C ALA A 168 15.16 -10.25 13.35
N SER A 169 14.01 -10.77 12.88
CA SER A 169 12.96 -9.95 12.28
C SER A 169 12.12 -9.22 13.31
N ARG A 170 11.45 -8.15 12.87
CA ARG A 170 10.37 -7.56 13.66
C ARG A 170 9.19 -8.52 13.70
N PRO A 171 8.49 -8.61 14.84
CA PRO A 171 7.34 -9.50 14.96
C PRO A 171 6.12 -8.99 14.16
N LEU A 172 5.36 -9.95 13.66
CA LEU A 172 4.00 -9.77 13.20
C LEU A 172 3.05 -10.27 14.31
N PHE A 173 2.08 -9.45 14.66
CA PHE A 173 1.01 -9.80 15.60
C PHE A 173 -0.26 -10.13 14.83
N THR A 174 -0.87 -11.26 15.17
CA THR A 174 -2.18 -11.67 14.68
C THR A 174 -3.11 -11.83 15.87
N SER A 175 -4.30 -11.23 15.84
CA SER A 175 -5.29 -11.36 16.92
C SER A 175 -6.70 -11.53 16.36
N TRP A 176 -7.56 -12.21 17.13
CA TRP A 176 -8.96 -12.51 16.78
C TRP A 176 -9.86 -12.45 18.01
N ASN A 177 -11.18 -12.29 17.81
CA ASN A 177 -12.13 -12.19 18.93
C ASN A 177 -12.74 -13.54 19.33
N ILE A 178 -13.02 -14.42 18.38
CA ILE A 178 -13.66 -15.74 18.60
C ILE A 178 -12.97 -16.82 17.78
N GLY A 179 -13.08 -18.07 18.21
CA GLY A 179 -12.53 -19.23 17.52
C GLY A 179 -11.26 -19.77 18.15
N GLU A 180 -10.82 -20.91 17.63
CA GLU A 180 -9.65 -21.65 18.07
C GLU A 180 -8.62 -21.72 16.95
N PHE A 181 -7.39 -21.37 17.27
CA PHE A 181 -6.28 -21.47 16.33
C PHE A 181 -5.55 -22.80 16.54
N THR A 182 -5.44 -23.57 15.49
CA THR A 182 -4.71 -24.83 15.46
C THR A 182 -3.44 -24.69 14.62
N GLU A 183 -2.31 -25.03 15.21
CA GLU A 183 -1.03 -25.02 14.51
C GLU A 183 -0.97 -26.15 13.48
N ALA A 184 -0.61 -25.81 12.24
CA ALA A 184 -0.49 -26.76 11.13
C ALA A 184 0.45 -26.15 10.07
N ARG A 185 1.77 -26.27 10.31
CA ARG A 185 2.82 -25.64 9.49
C ARG A 185 2.97 -26.32 8.14
N ALA A 186 2.99 -25.53 7.07
CA ALA A 186 3.26 -26.03 5.72
C ALA A 186 3.60 -24.89 4.76
N TRP A 187 4.36 -25.20 3.73
CA TRP A 187 4.54 -24.33 2.57
C TRP A 187 3.42 -24.53 1.53
N TYR A 188 2.89 -23.44 1.02
CA TYR A 188 2.05 -23.37 -0.17
C TYR A 188 2.92 -22.95 -1.32
N LYS A 189 3.22 -23.90 -2.22
CA LYS A 189 4.25 -23.73 -3.25
C LYS A 189 3.67 -23.49 -4.66
N ASN A 190 4.50 -22.89 -5.52
CA ASN A 190 4.25 -22.76 -6.96
C ASN A 190 2.96 -21.96 -7.29
N ILE A 191 2.64 -20.96 -6.49
CA ILE A 191 1.56 -20.03 -6.81
C ILE A 191 2.05 -19.11 -7.92
N GLN A 192 1.30 -19.04 -9.03
CA GLN A 192 1.65 -18.20 -10.18
C GLN A 192 1.03 -16.82 -10.08
N LEU A 193 1.78 -15.83 -10.56
CA LEU A 193 1.44 -14.41 -10.58
C LEU A 193 1.34 -13.95 -12.04
N PRO A 194 0.18 -14.12 -12.70
CA PRO A 194 0.06 -13.95 -14.15
C PRO A 194 0.40 -12.53 -14.63
N LYS A 195 0.29 -11.51 -13.80
CA LYS A 195 0.67 -10.15 -14.17
C LYS A 195 2.19 -9.93 -14.19
N GLU A 196 2.94 -10.70 -13.45
CA GLU A 196 4.40 -10.71 -13.54
C GLU A 196 4.88 -11.55 -14.74
N GLU A 197 4.18 -12.65 -15.05
CA GLU A 197 4.41 -13.44 -16.26
C GLU A 197 4.21 -12.60 -17.54
N GLU A 198 3.11 -11.83 -17.62
CA GLU A 198 2.85 -10.90 -18.73
C GLU A 198 3.98 -9.87 -18.94
N ARG A 199 4.74 -9.56 -17.90
CA ARG A 199 5.87 -8.62 -17.91
C ARG A 199 7.21 -9.30 -18.17
N GLY A 200 7.25 -10.62 -18.35
CA GLY A 200 8.47 -11.40 -18.52
C GLY A 200 9.35 -11.51 -17.27
N LEU A 201 8.76 -11.34 -16.08
CA LEU A 201 9.44 -11.41 -14.79
C LEU A 201 9.26 -12.77 -14.14
N ASN A 202 10.00 -13.02 -13.04
CA ASN A 202 9.72 -14.19 -12.19
C ASN A 202 8.29 -14.10 -11.65
N PHE A 203 7.48 -15.10 -11.95
CA PHE A 203 6.05 -15.12 -11.69
C PHE A 203 5.61 -16.25 -10.74
N THR A 204 6.55 -16.94 -10.09
CA THR A 204 6.24 -18.01 -9.14
C THR A 204 6.61 -17.57 -7.74
N THR A 205 5.72 -17.77 -6.78
CA THR A 205 5.92 -17.46 -5.36
C THR A 205 5.38 -18.55 -4.47
N ASP A 206 5.96 -18.65 -3.26
CA ASP A 206 5.50 -19.54 -2.20
C ASP A 206 4.97 -18.70 -1.02
N TYR A 207 4.08 -19.30 -0.24
CA TYR A 207 3.61 -18.70 1.02
C TYR A 207 3.68 -19.74 2.14
N TYR A 208 3.78 -19.25 3.37
CA TYR A 208 3.89 -20.11 4.55
C TYR A 208 2.62 -20.10 5.39
N ARG A 209 2.11 -21.28 5.73
CA ARG A 209 1.03 -21.47 6.69
C ARG A 209 1.60 -21.81 8.06
N ILE A 210 1.18 -21.09 9.10
CA ILE A 210 1.48 -21.43 10.50
C ILE A 210 0.39 -22.35 11.05
N GLY A 211 -0.85 -22.12 10.68
CA GLY A 211 -2.02 -22.86 11.14
C GLY A 211 -3.31 -22.27 10.57
N HIS A 212 -4.41 -22.64 11.16
CA HIS A 212 -5.73 -22.18 10.77
C HIS A 212 -6.58 -21.80 11.98
N LEU A 213 -7.48 -20.84 11.78
CA LEU A 213 -8.46 -20.38 12.76
C LEU A 213 -9.84 -20.91 12.42
N TYR A 214 -10.39 -21.72 13.29
CA TYR A 214 -11.75 -22.25 13.16
C TYR A 214 -12.71 -21.54 14.11
N CYS A 215 -13.89 -21.15 13.64
CA CYS A 215 -14.96 -20.63 14.46
C CYS A 215 -16.34 -20.97 13.90
N GLU A 216 -17.36 -20.97 14.76
CA GLU A 216 -18.76 -20.96 14.37
C GLU A 216 -19.28 -19.53 14.39
N LEU A 217 -20.06 -19.17 13.38
CA LEU A 217 -20.71 -17.86 13.28
C LEU A 217 -22.23 -18.02 13.22
N TRP A 218 -22.90 -17.55 14.26
CA TRP A 218 -24.35 -17.45 14.28
C TRP A 218 -24.85 -16.31 13.38
N PRO A 219 -26.13 -16.32 12.96
CA PRO A 219 -26.70 -15.22 12.17
C PRO A 219 -26.43 -13.86 12.81
N GLY A 220 -25.82 -12.95 12.04
CA GLY A 220 -25.43 -11.60 12.48
C GLY A 220 -24.09 -11.52 13.23
N GLU A 221 -23.51 -12.64 13.65
CA GLU A 221 -22.25 -12.67 14.39
C GLU A 221 -21.05 -12.33 13.50
N LYS A 222 -19.99 -11.82 14.15
CA LYS A 222 -18.79 -11.32 13.47
C LYS A 222 -17.52 -11.93 14.05
N LEU A 223 -16.66 -12.39 13.15
CA LEU A 223 -15.24 -12.63 13.44
C LEU A 223 -14.42 -11.43 12.99
N PHE A 224 -13.57 -10.93 13.88
CA PHE A 224 -12.53 -9.95 13.56
C PHE A 224 -11.16 -10.62 13.58
N LEU A 225 -10.33 -10.30 12.59
CA LEU A 225 -8.95 -10.73 12.49
C LEU A 225 -8.08 -9.51 12.23
N ILE A 226 -7.06 -9.29 13.06
CA ILE A 226 -6.15 -8.15 12.96
C ILE A 226 -4.73 -8.64 12.74
N PHE A 227 -4.07 -8.11 11.73
CA PHE A 227 -2.64 -8.26 11.47
C PHE A 227 -1.93 -6.94 11.70
N SER A 228 -0.87 -6.93 12.49
CA SER A 228 -0.12 -5.71 12.81
C SER A 228 1.38 -5.95 12.91
N ALA A 229 2.18 -5.10 12.25
CA ALA A 229 3.63 -5.06 12.43
C ALA A 229 4.08 -4.11 13.56
N GLU A 230 3.13 -3.51 14.29
CA GLU A 230 3.43 -2.53 15.34
C GLU A 230 3.29 -3.12 16.74
N LYS A 231 2.11 -3.64 17.05
CA LYS A 231 1.77 -4.18 18.37
C LYS A 231 0.59 -5.15 18.30
N ASN A 232 0.39 -5.88 19.37
CA ASN A 232 -0.81 -6.71 19.52
C ASN A 232 -2.03 -5.82 19.82
N PHE A 233 -2.92 -5.66 18.83
CA PHE A 233 -4.21 -5.00 19.01
C PHE A 233 -5.23 -5.98 19.59
N SER A 234 -6.11 -5.48 20.46
CA SER A 234 -7.29 -6.26 20.85
C SER A 234 -8.28 -6.33 19.67
N ALA A 235 -8.74 -7.52 19.34
CA ALA A 235 -9.79 -7.67 18.33
C ALA A 235 -11.10 -6.98 18.73
N ALA A 236 -11.33 -6.69 20.02
CA ALA A 236 -12.44 -5.87 20.49
C ALA A 236 -12.39 -4.42 20.01
N ASP A 237 -11.21 -3.91 19.57
CA ASP A 237 -11.08 -2.57 19.01
C ASP A 237 -11.41 -2.49 17.53
N ALA A 238 -11.61 -3.62 16.85
CA ALA A 238 -11.81 -3.68 15.41
C ALA A 238 -13.00 -2.81 14.93
N GLU A 239 -14.13 -2.84 15.61
CA GLU A 239 -15.29 -1.99 15.24
C GLU A 239 -14.99 -0.50 15.38
N LYS A 240 -14.24 -0.11 16.41
CA LYS A 240 -13.79 1.29 16.59
C LYS A 240 -12.86 1.71 15.46
N ILE A 241 -11.94 0.81 15.04
CA ILE A 241 -11.03 1.06 13.90
C ILE A 241 -11.85 1.26 12.62
N PHE A 242 -12.78 0.36 12.29
CA PHE A 242 -13.65 0.52 11.12
C PHE A 242 -14.46 1.82 11.17
N ALA A 243 -14.99 2.20 12.34
CA ALA A 243 -15.74 3.44 12.50
C ALA A 243 -14.87 4.69 12.30
N ALA A 244 -13.65 4.68 12.86
CA ALA A 244 -12.68 5.77 12.70
C ALA A 244 -12.25 5.95 11.24
N GLU A 245 -11.92 4.85 10.55
CA GLU A 245 -11.53 4.88 9.14
C GLU A 245 -12.69 5.29 8.22
N ARG A 246 -13.92 4.86 8.52
CA ARG A 246 -15.11 5.34 7.79
C ARG A 246 -15.32 6.84 7.98
N LYS A 247 -15.14 7.33 9.23
CA LYS A 247 -15.21 8.77 9.49
C LYS A 247 -14.14 9.52 8.71
N ARG A 248 -12.87 9.05 8.73
CA ARG A 248 -11.77 9.64 7.96
C ARG A 248 -12.10 9.67 6.46
N TRP A 249 -12.60 8.58 5.90
CA TRP A 249 -13.01 8.51 4.50
C TRP A 249 -14.08 9.55 4.15
N ASN A 250 -15.08 9.71 5.02
CA ASN A 250 -16.13 10.71 4.84
C ASN A 250 -15.56 12.14 4.95
N ASP A 251 -14.62 12.37 5.87
CA ASP A 251 -13.97 13.68 6.06
C ASP A 251 -13.14 14.07 4.83
N LEU A 252 -12.41 13.14 4.21
CA LEU A 252 -11.67 13.36 2.97
C LEU A 252 -12.56 13.76 1.78
N ARG A 253 -13.82 13.37 1.80
CA ARG A 253 -14.80 13.66 0.74
C ARG A 253 -15.57 14.97 0.92
N LYS A 254 -15.25 15.74 1.95
CA LYS A 254 -15.84 17.06 2.19
C LYS A 254 -15.32 18.10 1.20
N GLY A 255 -16.05 19.21 1.05
CA GLY A 255 -15.62 20.33 0.21
C GLY A 255 -16.21 20.35 -1.20
N THR A 256 -16.89 19.29 -1.63
CA THR A 256 -17.63 19.27 -2.91
C THR A 256 -18.92 18.47 -2.79
N LYS A 257 -19.92 18.81 -3.61
CA LYS A 257 -21.17 18.03 -3.75
C LYS A 257 -21.08 16.96 -4.85
N ASN A 258 -20.16 17.14 -5.81
CA ASN A 258 -20.00 16.22 -6.93
C ASN A 258 -19.39 14.90 -6.47
N LEU A 259 -20.03 13.78 -6.75
CA LEU A 259 -19.61 12.44 -6.30
C LEU A 259 -18.27 12.03 -6.90
N PHE A 260 -18.02 12.30 -8.18
CA PHE A 260 -16.75 12.01 -8.84
C PHE A 260 -15.59 12.73 -8.16
N PHE A 261 -15.72 14.03 -7.88
CA PHE A 261 -14.68 14.77 -7.15
C PHE A 261 -14.52 14.31 -5.71
N LYS A 262 -15.58 13.88 -5.03
CA LYS A 262 -15.48 13.25 -3.71
C LYS A 262 -14.59 12.03 -3.73
N ASP A 263 -14.82 11.14 -4.69
CA ASP A 263 -14.06 9.91 -4.82
C ASP A 263 -12.61 10.18 -5.24
N LEU A 264 -12.40 11.15 -6.12
CA LEU A 264 -11.07 11.60 -6.54
C LEU A 264 -10.26 12.20 -5.37
N LEU A 265 -10.88 13.00 -4.49
CA LEU A 265 -10.24 13.54 -3.28
C LEU A 265 -9.79 12.43 -2.32
N ALA A 266 -10.63 11.43 -2.12
CA ALA A 266 -10.31 10.28 -1.26
C ALA A 266 -9.20 9.41 -1.88
N ALA A 267 -9.30 9.12 -3.19
CA ALA A 267 -8.29 8.36 -3.92
C ALA A 267 -6.94 9.10 -3.94
N GLY A 268 -6.93 10.40 -4.24
CA GLY A 268 -5.71 11.21 -4.24
C GLY A 268 -5.02 11.29 -2.88
N ASN A 269 -5.77 11.20 -1.79
CA ASN A 269 -5.19 11.22 -0.44
C ASN A 269 -4.38 9.96 -0.13
N GLN A 270 -4.59 8.85 -0.82
CA GLN A 270 -3.84 7.61 -0.62
C GLN A 270 -2.35 7.77 -0.95
N PHE A 271 -2.00 8.68 -1.85
CA PHE A 271 -0.62 8.93 -2.27
C PHE A 271 0.17 9.83 -1.32
N VAL A 272 -0.50 10.57 -0.42
CA VAL A 272 0.16 11.40 0.58
C VAL A 272 0.59 10.54 1.75
N VAL A 273 1.91 10.52 2.00
CA VAL A 273 2.53 9.63 2.99
C VAL A 273 3.46 10.38 3.93
N GLN A 274 3.65 9.83 5.11
CA GLN A 274 4.71 10.27 6.02
C GLN A 274 6.07 9.77 5.50
N ARG A 275 7.09 10.63 5.60
CA ARG A 275 8.49 10.26 5.36
C ARG A 275 9.28 10.38 6.66
N LYS A 276 9.73 9.23 7.15
CA LYS A 276 10.43 9.13 8.44
C LYS A 276 11.75 9.87 8.42
N SER A 277 12.56 9.73 7.36
CA SER A 277 13.90 10.33 7.27
C SER A 277 13.89 11.86 7.24
N THR A 278 12.80 12.48 6.80
CA THR A 278 12.65 13.95 6.76
C THR A 278 11.69 14.48 7.81
N HIS A 279 11.10 13.61 8.63
CA HIS A 279 10.05 13.94 9.62
C HIS A 279 8.90 14.79 9.04
N SER A 280 8.53 14.55 7.79
CA SER A 280 7.58 15.34 7.04
C SER A 280 6.67 14.47 6.15
N LEU A 281 6.03 15.10 5.18
CA LEU A 281 5.17 14.44 4.21
C LEU A 281 5.83 14.37 2.84
N SER A 282 5.45 13.35 2.06
CA SER A 282 5.84 13.18 0.68
C SER A 282 4.66 12.62 -0.14
N ILE A 283 4.85 12.43 -1.45
CA ILE A 283 3.88 11.80 -2.33
C ILE A 283 4.53 10.59 -2.98
N LEU A 284 3.91 9.41 -2.85
CA LEU A 284 4.31 8.24 -3.63
C LEU A 284 3.94 8.46 -5.10
N ALA A 285 4.87 8.15 -6.00
CA ALA A 285 4.66 8.21 -7.44
C ALA A 285 3.65 7.15 -7.91
N GLY A 286 3.60 6.01 -7.24
CA GLY A 286 2.60 4.98 -7.46
C GLY A 286 2.77 3.80 -6.52
N TYR A 287 1.66 3.30 -5.94
CA TYR A 287 1.68 2.03 -5.24
C TYR A 287 1.96 0.91 -6.23
N HIS A 288 2.42 -0.23 -5.73
CA HIS A 288 2.93 -1.40 -6.39
C HIS A 288 4.38 -1.23 -6.90
N TRP A 289 4.80 -0.10 -7.50
CA TRP A 289 6.12 -0.04 -8.13
C TRP A 289 7.05 1.01 -7.58
N PHE A 290 6.52 2.18 -7.17
CA PHE A 290 7.35 3.35 -6.94
C PHE A 290 7.39 3.77 -5.48
N SER A 291 8.48 4.44 -5.10
CA SER A 291 8.61 5.22 -3.89
C SER A 291 8.20 6.69 -4.15
N ASP A 292 8.69 7.61 -3.36
CA ASP A 292 8.48 9.04 -3.56
C ASP A 292 9.59 9.64 -4.42
N TRP A 293 9.19 10.04 -5.62
CA TRP A 293 10.05 10.66 -6.62
C TRP A 293 9.80 12.16 -6.69
N GLY A 294 10.89 12.97 -6.78
CA GLY A 294 10.82 14.42 -6.71
C GLY A 294 10.04 15.04 -7.86
N ARG A 295 10.34 14.65 -9.10
CA ARG A 295 9.58 15.09 -10.28
C ARG A 295 8.11 14.80 -10.13
N ASP A 296 7.78 13.55 -9.84
CA ASP A 296 6.40 13.07 -9.70
C ASP A 296 5.68 13.80 -8.58
N THR A 297 6.36 14.02 -7.45
CA THR A 297 5.82 14.79 -6.32
C THR A 297 5.49 16.23 -6.73
N MET A 298 6.38 16.94 -7.42
CA MET A 298 6.14 18.32 -7.83
C MET A 298 4.99 18.43 -8.84
N ILE A 299 4.88 17.49 -9.76
CA ILE A 299 3.79 17.44 -10.74
C ILE A 299 2.47 17.09 -10.06
N ALA A 300 2.45 16.00 -9.28
CA ALA A 300 1.24 15.43 -8.70
C ALA A 300 0.65 16.30 -7.57
N MET A 301 1.46 16.95 -6.75
CA MET A 301 0.98 17.75 -5.61
C MET A 301 0.06 18.91 -6.03
N ARG A 302 0.17 19.37 -7.25
CA ARG A 302 -0.72 20.41 -7.83
C ARG A 302 -2.17 19.96 -7.79
N GLY A 303 -2.44 18.72 -8.22
CA GLY A 303 -3.77 18.11 -8.19
C GLY A 303 -4.14 17.46 -6.86
N LEU A 304 -3.19 16.86 -6.16
CA LEU A 304 -3.44 16.09 -4.93
C LEU A 304 -3.56 16.96 -3.67
N CYS A 305 -2.86 18.11 -3.65
CA CYS A 305 -2.73 18.93 -2.45
C CYS A 305 -3.13 20.39 -2.67
N ILE A 306 -2.60 21.06 -3.73
CA ILE A 306 -2.79 22.50 -3.92
C ILE A 306 -4.23 22.79 -4.40
N ALA A 307 -4.68 22.15 -5.46
CA ALA A 307 -6.03 22.36 -6.00
C ALA A 307 -7.14 22.07 -4.96
N PRO A 308 -7.06 20.97 -4.19
CA PRO A 308 -8.01 20.70 -3.10
C PRO A 308 -7.93 21.65 -1.90
N GLY A 309 -6.98 22.56 -1.85
CA GLY A 309 -6.84 23.53 -0.76
C GLY A 309 -6.12 23.01 0.50
N LYS A 310 -5.34 21.95 0.40
CA LYS A 310 -4.58 21.36 1.52
C LYS A 310 -3.29 22.16 1.78
N LYS A 311 -3.42 23.38 2.30
CA LYS A 311 -2.31 24.34 2.45
C LYS A 311 -1.13 23.77 3.24
N GLU A 312 -1.38 23.25 4.43
CA GLU A 312 -0.32 22.79 5.35
C GLU A 312 0.41 21.54 4.79
N ILE A 313 -0.32 20.62 4.17
CA ILE A 313 0.26 19.45 3.48
C ILE A 313 1.16 19.91 2.32
N SER A 314 0.66 20.82 1.48
CA SER A 314 1.44 21.36 0.36
C SER A 314 2.72 22.05 0.84
N LYS A 315 2.61 22.84 1.90
CA LYS A 315 3.72 23.56 2.53
C LYS A 315 4.75 22.59 3.11
N ALA A 316 4.33 21.54 3.81
CA ALA A 316 5.22 20.54 4.37
C ALA A 316 6.01 19.82 3.28
N ILE A 317 5.35 19.36 2.21
CA ILE A 317 5.99 18.69 1.08
C ILE A 317 6.99 19.61 0.39
N LEU A 318 6.59 20.84 0.04
CA LEU A 318 7.50 21.82 -0.59
C LEU A 318 8.72 22.11 0.29
N THR A 319 8.53 22.25 1.60
CA THR A 319 9.62 22.47 2.56
C THR A 319 10.61 21.31 2.54
N THR A 320 10.12 20.07 2.57
CA THR A 320 10.96 18.86 2.51
C THR A 320 11.91 18.90 1.31
N PHE A 321 11.37 19.18 0.12
CA PHE A 321 12.21 19.22 -1.09
C PHE A 321 13.14 20.44 -1.15
N LEU A 322 12.64 21.63 -0.76
CA LEU A 322 13.43 22.85 -0.73
C LEU A 322 14.62 22.76 0.24
N GLU A 323 14.48 22.05 1.35
CA GLU A 323 15.57 21.88 2.34
C GLU A 323 16.61 20.86 1.90
N ASN A 324 16.30 20.00 0.93
CA ASN A 324 17.19 18.97 0.39
C ASN A 324 17.74 19.30 -1.00
N ILE A 325 17.66 20.56 -1.45
CA ILE A 325 18.29 21.00 -2.70
C ILE A 325 19.82 20.97 -2.53
N SER A 326 20.51 20.36 -3.49
CA SER A 326 21.96 20.29 -3.55
C SER A 326 22.48 20.70 -4.92
N GLU A 327 23.42 21.63 -4.98
CA GLU A 327 24.00 22.20 -6.22
C GLU A 327 22.92 22.68 -7.23
N GLY A 328 21.82 23.24 -6.70
CA GLY A 328 20.71 23.70 -7.54
C GLY A 328 19.78 22.60 -8.06
N MET A 329 19.99 21.36 -7.68
CA MET A 329 19.17 20.22 -8.10
C MET A 329 18.19 19.80 -7.00
N LEU A 330 16.97 19.51 -7.39
CA LEU A 330 15.97 18.85 -6.55
C LEU A 330 16.30 17.36 -6.43
N PRO A 331 16.16 16.73 -5.26
CA PRO A 331 16.25 15.27 -5.17
C PRO A 331 15.32 14.58 -6.15
N ASN A 332 15.85 13.68 -6.97
CA ASN A 332 15.04 12.82 -7.83
C ASN A 332 14.37 11.73 -6.99
N ARG A 333 15.12 11.14 -6.07
CA ARG A 333 14.65 10.16 -5.11
C ARG A 333 15.33 10.35 -3.76
N PHE A 334 14.58 10.23 -2.69
CA PHE A 334 15.14 10.08 -1.36
C PHE A 334 15.56 8.62 -1.15
N PRO A 335 16.69 8.37 -0.47
CA PRO A 335 17.16 7.00 -0.25
C PRO A 335 16.22 6.22 0.68
N ASP A 336 16.27 4.91 0.55
CA ASP A 336 15.52 3.99 1.40
C ASP A 336 16.15 3.86 2.79
N HIS A 337 17.48 4.07 2.88
CA HIS A 337 18.24 4.07 4.13
C HIS A 337 18.74 5.48 4.47
N SER A 338 18.73 5.81 5.76
CA SER A 338 19.09 7.16 6.24
C SER A 338 20.57 7.53 6.03
N GLU A 339 21.41 6.53 5.78
CA GLU A 339 22.86 6.71 5.57
C GLU A 339 23.21 7.03 4.10
N ASP A 340 22.29 6.75 3.18
CA ASP A 340 22.49 6.99 1.76
C ASP A 340 22.16 8.44 1.40
N MET A 341 22.80 8.95 0.36
CA MET A 341 22.55 10.28 -0.17
C MET A 341 21.36 10.28 -1.12
N PRO A 342 20.58 11.37 -1.19
CA PRO A 342 19.54 11.52 -2.22
C PRO A 342 20.12 11.44 -3.62
N GLU A 343 19.38 10.85 -4.53
CA GLU A 343 19.69 10.83 -5.96
C GLU A 343 19.26 12.14 -6.61
N PHE A 344 20.04 12.64 -7.59
CA PHE A 344 19.77 13.91 -8.27
C PHE A 344 19.68 13.81 -9.80
N ASN A 345 19.63 12.60 -10.33
CA ASN A 345 19.61 12.31 -11.76
C ASN A 345 18.27 12.69 -12.43
N ASN A 346 17.94 13.97 -12.42
CA ASN A 346 16.78 14.50 -13.15
C ASN A 346 17.06 15.91 -13.67
N ILE A 347 16.66 16.20 -14.91
CA ILE A 347 16.88 17.50 -15.54
C ILE A 347 15.73 18.48 -15.29
N ASP A 348 14.53 18.03 -15.09
CA ASP A 348 13.32 18.86 -15.05
C ASP A 348 12.66 18.97 -13.66
N GLY A 349 13.04 18.13 -12.68
CA GLY A 349 12.43 18.15 -11.35
C GLY A 349 12.56 19.50 -10.65
N SER A 350 13.72 20.17 -10.78
CA SER A 350 13.93 21.50 -10.23
C SER A 350 13.04 22.57 -10.91
N LEU A 351 12.72 22.41 -12.19
CA LEU A 351 11.84 23.33 -12.92
C LEU A 351 10.38 23.11 -12.50
N TRP A 352 9.97 21.86 -12.30
CA TRP A 352 8.64 21.55 -11.77
C TRP A 352 8.39 22.10 -10.37
N LEU A 353 9.46 22.25 -9.56
CA LEU A 353 9.35 22.93 -8.26
C LEU A 353 8.89 24.38 -8.42
N PHE A 354 9.39 25.14 -9.43
CA PHE A 354 8.93 26.51 -9.66
C PHE A 354 7.44 26.55 -10.02
N VAL A 355 6.98 25.61 -10.84
CA VAL A 355 5.57 25.51 -11.20
C VAL A 355 4.72 25.22 -9.96
N ALA A 356 5.12 24.27 -9.13
CA ALA A 356 4.42 23.94 -7.88
C ALA A 356 4.40 25.12 -6.90
N MET A 357 5.54 25.82 -6.72
CA MET A 357 5.64 27.02 -5.88
C MET A 357 4.76 28.16 -6.36
N TYR A 358 4.72 28.39 -7.68
CA TYR A 358 3.85 29.39 -8.28
C TYR A 358 2.36 29.09 -8.05
N GLU A 359 1.93 27.85 -8.29
CA GLU A 359 0.53 27.43 -8.05
C GLU A 359 0.17 27.48 -6.57
N TYR A 360 1.10 27.08 -5.67
CA TYR A 360 0.92 27.23 -4.23
C TYR A 360 0.68 28.70 -3.86
N TYR A 361 1.55 29.61 -4.35
CA TYR A 361 1.41 31.04 -4.10
C TYR A 361 0.08 31.58 -4.65
N LYS A 362 -0.25 31.24 -5.90
CA LYS A 362 -1.50 31.66 -6.53
C LYS A 362 -2.74 31.21 -5.76
N LYS A 363 -2.71 29.97 -5.23
CA LYS A 363 -3.84 29.39 -4.49
C LYS A 363 -3.99 29.94 -3.09
N PHE A 364 -2.89 30.12 -2.37
CA PHE A 364 -2.93 30.43 -0.93
C PHE A 364 -2.48 31.84 -0.55
N GLY A 365 -1.86 32.59 -1.45
CA GLY A 365 -1.37 33.95 -1.20
C GLY A 365 -0.23 34.05 -0.17
N ASP A 366 0.44 32.92 0.13
CA ASP A 366 1.45 32.83 1.22
C ASP A 366 2.78 33.46 0.80
N LYS A 367 2.82 34.80 0.73
CA LYS A 367 4.03 35.59 0.41
C LYS A 367 5.18 35.31 1.36
N ALA A 368 4.88 35.08 2.64
CA ALA A 368 5.89 34.84 3.67
C ALA A 368 6.66 33.53 3.38
N PHE A 369 5.96 32.46 2.98
CA PHE A 369 6.58 31.21 2.59
C PHE A 369 7.47 31.35 1.36
N ILE A 370 7.01 32.03 0.32
CA ILE A 370 7.81 32.30 -0.88
C ILE A 370 9.07 33.11 -0.52
N LYS A 371 8.90 34.20 0.25
CA LYS A 371 10.04 35.05 0.68
C LYS A 371 11.07 34.28 1.49
N LYS A 372 10.64 33.41 2.39
CA LYS A 372 11.52 32.52 3.19
C LYS A 372 12.43 31.66 2.30
N HIS A 373 11.94 31.20 1.17
CA HIS A 373 12.66 30.25 0.30
C HIS A 373 13.26 30.90 -0.97
N LEU A 374 13.14 32.22 -1.12
CA LEU A 374 13.56 32.96 -2.33
C LEU A 374 15.05 32.72 -2.65
N ASN A 375 15.93 32.75 -1.65
CA ASN A 375 17.36 32.50 -1.85
C ASN A 375 17.64 31.10 -2.40
N ARG A 376 16.86 30.07 -1.98
CA ARG A 376 17.00 28.70 -2.49
C ARG A 376 16.57 28.62 -3.96
N LEU A 377 15.47 29.26 -4.30
CA LEU A 377 14.98 29.34 -5.68
C LEU A 377 15.99 30.07 -6.59
N GLN A 378 16.57 31.18 -6.12
CA GLN A 378 17.63 31.89 -6.87
C GLN A 378 18.87 31.01 -7.09
N ARG A 379 19.29 30.23 -6.10
CA ARG A 379 20.44 29.30 -6.25
C ARG A 379 20.17 28.24 -7.31
N ILE A 380 18.94 27.73 -7.44
CA ILE A 380 18.58 26.81 -8.52
C ILE A 380 18.82 27.48 -9.88
N LEU A 381 18.29 28.70 -10.09
CA LEU A 381 18.46 29.43 -11.35
C LEU A 381 19.93 29.68 -11.67
N ILE A 382 20.70 30.15 -10.67
CA ILE A 382 22.14 30.43 -10.83
C ILE A 382 22.90 29.17 -11.22
N ALA A 383 22.64 28.04 -10.55
CA ALA A 383 23.27 26.77 -10.85
C ALA A 383 22.99 26.30 -12.28
N HIS A 384 21.73 26.44 -12.76
CA HIS A 384 21.40 26.09 -14.14
C HIS A 384 22.03 27.03 -15.18
N LEU A 385 22.23 28.31 -14.84
CA LEU A 385 22.92 29.24 -15.71
C LEU A 385 24.47 28.98 -15.76
N GLN A 386 25.06 28.60 -14.65
CA GLN A 386 26.49 28.36 -14.53
C GLN A 386 26.93 26.94 -14.85
N GLY A 387 25.98 26.00 -14.88
CA GLY A 387 26.21 24.57 -14.98
C GLY A 387 26.17 23.88 -13.61
N THR A 388 25.50 22.72 -13.57
CA THR A 388 25.37 21.86 -12.39
C THR A 388 25.67 20.41 -12.75
N ARG A 389 25.31 19.45 -11.91
CA ARG A 389 25.55 18.00 -12.11
C ARG A 389 25.10 17.54 -13.49
N PHE A 390 25.72 16.48 -13.99
CA PHE A 390 25.37 15.82 -15.25
C PHE A 390 25.42 16.76 -16.47
N ASN A 391 26.33 17.72 -16.44
CA ASN A 391 26.48 18.72 -17.48
C ASN A 391 25.18 19.51 -17.78
N ILE A 392 24.30 19.67 -16.78
CA ILE A 392 23.05 20.41 -16.94
C ILE A 392 23.35 21.92 -16.86
N HIS A 393 23.06 22.64 -17.94
CA HIS A 393 23.24 24.09 -18.03
C HIS A 393 22.32 24.73 -19.07
N VAL A 394 22.19 26.05 -19.02
CA VAL A 394 21.47 26.83 -20.04
C VAL A 394 22.45 27.17 -21.17
N THR A 395 22.08 26.85 -22.40
CA THR A 395 22.87 27.20 -23.59
C THR A 395 22.79 28.71 -23.89
N PRO A 396 23.70 29.26 -24.73
CA PRO A 396 23.63 30.65 -25.16
C PRO A 396 22.30 31.05 -25.81
N GLU A 397 21.60 30.08 -26.45
CA GLU A 397 20.28 30.26 -27.08
C GLU A 397 19.14 30.22 -26.06
N GLY A 398 19.44 29.92 -24.78
CA GLY A 398 18.45 29.88 -23.71
C GLY A 398 17.75 28.52 -23.52
N PHE A 399 18.23 27.45 -24.15
CA PHE A 399 17.73 26.09 -23.93
C PHE A 399 18.45 25.39 -22.78
N LEU A 400 17.76 24.49 -22.12
CA LEU A 400 18.38 23.63 -21.13
C LEU A 400 19.02 22.41 -21.82
N TYR A 401 20.33 22.27 -21.61
CA TYR A 401 21.13 21.15 -22.04
C TYR A 401 21.52 20.29 -20.84
N GLY A 402 21.73 19.00 -21.03
CA GLY A 402 22.28 18.12 -19.99
C GLY A 402 22.45 16.72 -20.51
N GLY A 403 23.32 15.98 -19.88
CA GLY A 403 23.60 14.57 -20.16
C GLY A 403 25.06 14.20 -19.93
N GLU A 404 25.24 12.99 -19.45
CA GLU A 404 26.51 12.30 -19.33
C GLU A 404 26.32 10.85 -19.76
N GLU A 405 27.38 10.22 -20.23
CA GLU A 405 27.33 8.81 -20.65
C GLU A 405 26.87 7.90 -19.52
N GLY A 406 25.91 7.03 -19.78
CA GLY A 406 25.34 6.09 -18.79
C GLY A 406 24.35 6.71 -17.79
N MET A 407 24.06 8.02 -17.89
CA MET A 407 23.14 8.68 -16.97
C MET A 407 21.78 8.98 -17.61
N GLN A 408 20.72 8.51 -16.96
CA GLN A 408 19.34 8.81 -17.35
C GLN A 408 18.82 10.00 -16.55
N LEU A 409 18.40 11.07 -17.25
CA LEU A 409 17.98 12.35 -16.66
C LEU A 409 16.50 12.66 -16.87
N THR A 410 15.78 11.83 -17.63
CA THR A 410 14.36 12.04 -17.96
C THR A 410 13.54 10.84 -17.56
N TRP A 411 12.23 10.92 -17.71
CA TRP A 411 11.31 9.78 -17.53
C TRP A 411 11.33 8.78 -18.70
N MET A 412 12.09 9.08 -19.76
CA MET A 412 12.22 8.24 -20.97
C MET A 412 13.45 7.30 -20.84
N ASP A 413 13.61 6.70 -19.69
CA ASP A 413 14.74 5.85 -19.32
C ASP A 413 14.51 4.34 -19.60
N ALA A 414 13.35 3.99 -20.11
CA ALA A 414 12.96 2.60 -20.40
C ALA A 414 13.10 2.23 -21.88
#